data_cf259c7b2d8ff8ea72790fdf107d6197
#
_entry.id   cf259c7b2d8ff8ea72790fdf107d6197
#
_cell.length_a   1.000
_cell.length_b   1.000
_cell.length_c   1.000
_cell.angle_alpha   90.00
_cell.angle_beta   90.00
_cell.angle_gamma   90.00
#
_symmetry.space_group_name_H-M   'P 1'
#
loop_
_entity.id
_entity.type
_entity.pdbx_description
1 polymer ?
#
loop_
_entity_poly.entity_id
_entity_poly.type
_entity_poly.pdbx_seq_one_letter_code
_entity_poly.pdbx_strand_id
1 'polypeptide(L)'
;MKILEDRILKDGRLIEDRILKVDSFINFQIDVELTDEMGCEFARIFKYSGATKVLTVETSGLPLAYATARHLGDLPLLFAKKYKPNTNVDEDYSAEVRSFTKENINIIRVPKKYLNEGDKVLIIDDFLASGAASLGLLDLIVQAGAVCVGVGAAIEKEFQGGRALLEAKGLRVVSLAHITKMGDGQIEFHYPE
;
A
#
# COMPACT_ATOMS: atom_id res chain seq x y z
N MET A 1 7.68 -12.51 -4.04
CA MET A 1 8.19 -12.28 -5.43
C MET A 1 9.70 -12.25 -5.39
N LYS A 2 10.34 -13.25 -6.00
CA LYS A 2 11.79 -13.49 -5.81
C LYS A 2 12.66 -12.30 -6.21
N ILE A 3 12.37 -11.65 -7.33
CA ILE A 3 13.16 -10.49 -7.79
C ILE A 3 13.14 -9.32 -6.79
N LEU A 4 12.01 -9.07 -6.12
CA LEU A 4 11.91 -8.04 -5.09
C LEU A 4 12.67 -8.45 -3.82
N GLU A 5 12.59 -9.70 -3.40
CA GLU A 5 13.33 -10.21 -2.24
C GLU A 5 14.85 -10.13 -2.46
N ASP A 6 15.32 -10.53 -3.65
CA ASP A 6 16.73 -10.42 -4.01
C ASP A 6 17.20 -8.95 -4.04
N ARG A 7 16.33 -8.03 -4.51
CA ARG A 7 16.63 -6.61 -4.49
C ARG A 7 16.70 -6.05 -3.06
N ILE A 8 15.80 -6.48 -2.18
CA ILE A 8 15.81 -6.10 -0.76
C ILE A 8 17.10 -6.59 -0.09
N LEU A 9 17.51 -7.84 -0.33
CA LEU A 9 18.74 -8.40 0.25
C LEU A 9 20.01 -7.72 -0.27
N LYS A 10 20.01 -7.30 -1.54
CA LYS A 10 21.17 -6.68 -2.19
C LYS A 10 21.33 -5.21 -1.82
N ASP A 11 20.26 -4.43 -1.90
CA ASP A 11 20.31 -2.96 -1.87
C ASP A 11 19.49 -2.36 -0.70
N GLY A 12 18.71 -3.18 0.02
CA GLY A 12 18.01 -2.78 1.23
C GLY A 12 19.01 -2.57 2.38
N ARG A 13 18.69 -1.62 3.27
CA ARG A 13 19.52 -1.32 4.45
C ARG A 13 18.70 -1.51 5.70
N LEU A 14 19.14 -2.42 6.56
CA LEU A 14 18.56 -2.62 7.88
C LEU A 14 19.21 -1.65 8.88
N ILE A 15 18.42 -0.86 9.57
CA ILE A 15 18.86 0.11 10.59
C ILE A 15 18.31 -0.35 11.92
N GLU A 16 19.22 -0.50 12.92
CA GLU A 16 18.88 -0.90 14.29
C GLU A 16 17.99 -2.15 14.36
N ASP A 17 18.18 -3.06 13.41
CA ASP A 17 17.39 -4.30 13.26
C ASP A 17 15.86 -4.13 13.21
N ARG A 18 15.38 -2.91 13.00
CA ARG A 18 13.96 -2.54 13.07
C ARG A 18 13.43 -1.83 11.84
N ILE A 19 14.27 -1.03 11.17
CA ILE A 19 13.86 -0.21 10.02
C ILE A 19 14.52 -0.77 8.77
N LEU A 20 13.71 -1.25 7.83
CA LEU A 20 14.17 -1.59 6.50
C LEU A 20 14.02 -0.36 5.60
N LYS A 21 15.15 0.14 5.09
CA LYS A 21 15.22 1.20 4.08
C LYS A 21 15.37 0.61 2.70
N VAL A 22 14.51 1.02 1.80
CA VAL A 22 14.49 0.65 0.37
C VAL A 22 14.55 1.90 -0.51
N ASP A 23 15.26 2.92 0.00
CA ASP A 23 15.31 4.27 -0.55
C ASP A 23 15.83 4.30 -1.99
N SER A 24 16.74 3.37 -2.34
CA SER A 24 17.42 3.34 -3.64
C SER A 24 16.59 2.73 -4.77
N PHE A 25 15.40 2.16 -4.48
CA PHE A 25 14.61 1.50 -5.53
C PHE A 25 13.08 1.60 -5.34
N ILE A 26 12.56 2.07 -4.17
CA ILE A 26 11.09 2.25 -3.94
C ILE A 26 10.77 3.64 -3.41
N ASN A 27 11.47 4.15 -2.34
CA ASN A 27 10.94 5.27 -1.55
C ASN A 27 11.45 6.65 -2.00
N PHE A 28 12.68 6.77 -2.51
CA PHE A 28 13.25 8.03 -3.01
C PHE A 28 13.65 7.91 -4.48
N GLN A 29 14.51 6.98 -4.80
CA GLN A 29 14.76 6.60 -6.17
C GLN A 29 13.85 5.44 -6.53
N ILE A 30 13.16 5.55 -7.66
CA ILE A 30 12.26 4.51 -8.16
C ILE A 30 13.01 3.70 -9.21
N ASP A 31 13.14 2.39 -8.97
CA ASP A 31 13.50 1.46 -10.01
C ASP A 31 12.27 1.19 -10.88
N VAL A 32 12.27 1.78 -12.07
CA VAL A 32 11.08 1.81 -12.94
C VAL A 32 10.72 0.40 -13.43
N GLU A 33 11.74 -0.40 -13.79
CA GLU A 33 11.54 -1.76 -14.29
C GLU A 33 10.96 -2.65 -13.19
N LEU A 34 11.58 -2.66 -12.01
CA LEU A 34 11.08 -3.40 -10.84
C LEU A 34 9.67 -2.96 -10.45
N THR A 35 9.39 -1.65 -10.50
CA THR A 35 8.05 -1.11 -10.16
C THR A 35 7.01 -1.57 -11.16
N ASP A 36 7.34 -1.60 -12.46
CA ASP A 36 6.46 -2.09 -13.51
C ASP A 36 6.18 -3.59 -13.36
N GLU A 37 7.20 -4.41 -13.08
CA GLU A 37 7.04 -5.85 -12.79
C GLU A 37 6.15 -6.11 -11.56
N MET A 38 6.34 -5.35 -10.47
CA MET A 38 5.48 -5.44 -9.30
C MET A 38 4.03 -5.07 -9.63
N GLY A 39 3.82 -4.01 -10.41
CA GLY A 39 2.50 -3.59 -10.87
C GLY A 39 1.82 -4.65 -11.73
N CYS A 40 2.56 -5.26 -12.65
CA CYS A 40 2.10 -6.39 -13.48
C CYS A 40 1.68 -7.58 -12.63
N GLU A 41 2.47 -7.94 -11.63
CA GLU A 41 2.16 -9.06 -10.73
C GLU A 41 0.89 -8.79 -9.90
N PHE A 42 0.72 -7.58 -9.34
CA PHE A 42 -0.53 -7.21 -8.68
C PHE A 42 -1.72 -7.26 -9.63
N ALA A 43 -1.56 -6.77 -10.85
CA ALA A 43 -2.63 -6.84 -11.85
C ALA A 43 -3.00 -8.30 -12.18
N ARG A 44 -2.03 -9.19 -12.29
CA ARG A 44 -2.26 -10.63 -12.47
C ARG A 44 -3.06 -11.23 -11.31
N ILE A 45 -2.68 -10.92 -10.07
CA ILE A 45 -3.30 -11.45 -8.85
C ILE A 45 -4.72 -10.94 -8.65
N PHE A 46 -4.97 -9.66 -8.94
CA PHE A 46 -6.26 -9.00 -8.75
C PHE A 46 -7.11 -8.90 -10.03
N LYS A 47 -6.70 -9.58 -11.11
CA LYS A 47 -7.38 -9.55 -12.43
C LYS A 47 -8.90 -9.73 -12.34
N TYR A 48 -9.35 -10.61 -11.47
CA TYR A 48 -10.77 -10.96 -11.34
C TYR A 48 -11.44 -10.34 -10.10
N SER A 49 -10.81 -9.37 -9.46
CA SER A 49 -11.40 -8.68 -8.30
C SER A 49 -12.57 -7.78 -8.67
N GLY A 50 -12.68 -7.42 -9.96
CA GLY A 50 -13.66 -6.45 -10.44
C GLY A 50 -13.34 -5.01 -10.01
N ALA A 51 -12.09 -4.72 -9.65
CA ALA A 51 -11.65 -3.37 -9.29
C ALA A 51 -12.00 -2.36 -10.39
N THR A 52 -12.55 -1.22 -9.99
CA THR A 52 -12.85 -0.08 -10.87
C THR A 52 -11.95 1.11 -10.61
N LYS A 53 -11.20 1.05 -9.51
CA LYS A 53 -10.31 2.13 -9.07
C LYS A 53 -9.18 1.58 -8.21
N VAL A 54 -8.00 2.16 -8.32
CA VAL A 54 -6.88 1.93 -7.40
C VAL A 54 -6.78 3.11 -6.44
N LEU A 55 -6.53 2.82 -5.15
CA LEU A 55 -6.34 3.83 -4.11
C LEU A 55 -5.03 3.58 -3.36
N THR A 56 -4.29 4.66 -3.09
CA THR A 56 -3.08 4.64 -2.27
C THR A 56 -3.01 5.87 -1.37
N VAL A 57 -1.94 5.98 -0.58
CA VAL A 57 -1.61 7.19 0.17
C VAL A 57 -0.30 7.79 -0.34
N GLU A 58 -0.23 9.13 -0.43
CA GLU A 58 1.04 9.80 -0.78
C GLU A 58 2.13 9.48 0.27
N THR A 59 3.38 9.25 -0.13
CA THR A 59 3.95 9.44 -1.46
C THR A 59 4.44 8.12 -2.05
N SER A 60 5.01 7.24 -1.23
CA SER A 60 5.81 6.09 -1.67
C SER A 60 5.01 5.01 -2.39
N GLY A 61 3.73 4.84 -2.06
CA GLY A 61 2.84 3.91 -2.74
C GLY A 61 2.45 4.33 -4.18
N LEU A 62 2.61 5.63 -4.53
CA LEU A 62 2.13 6.17 -5.80
C LEU A 62 2.71 5.49 -7.04
N PRO A 63 4.03 5.28 -7.18
CA PRO A 63 4.60 4.66 -8.38
C PRO A 63 4.07 3.24 -8.59
N LEU A 64 3.97 2.45 -7.52
CA LEU A 64 3.46 1.08 -7.56
C LEU A 64 1.97 1.04 -7.88
N ALA A 65 1.18 1.91 -7.26
CA ALA A 65 -0.25 2.04 -7.53
C ALA A 65 -0.51 2.46 -8.98
N TYR A 66 0.32 3.36 -9.55
CA TYR A 66 0.27 3.74 -10.95
C TYR A 66 0.55 2.54 -11.87
N ALA A 67 1.63 1.81 -11.63
CA ALA A 67 1.97 0.63 -12.43
C ALA A 67 0.85 -0.42 -12.35
N THR A 68 0.31 -0.69 -11.15
CA THR A 68 -0.81 -1.62 -10.97
C THR A 68 -2.06 -1.18 -11.72
N ALA A 69 -2.45 0.10 -11.62
CA ALA A 69 -3.61 0.67 -12.32
C ALA A 69 -3.45 0.56 -13.84
N ARG A 70 -2.26 0.84 -14.35
CA ARG A 70 -1.88 0.72 -15.76
C ARG A 70 -2.10 -0.71 -16.26
N HIS A 71 -1.56 -1.71 -15.54
CA HIS A 71 -1.68 -3.12 -15.92
C HIS A 71 -3.08 -3.72 -15.68
N LEU A 72 -3.93 -3.08 -14.87
CA LEU A 72 -5.35 -3.44 -14.70
C LEU A 72 -6.28 -2.83 -15.76
N GLY A 73 -5.74 -2.30 -16.85
CA GLY A 73 -6.50 -1.73 -17.96
C GLY A 73 -6.76 -0.24 -17.81
N ASP A 74 -5.76 0.51 -17.34
CA ASP A 74 -5.80 1.96 -17.19
C ASP A 74 -6.89 2.43 -16.20
N LEU A 75 -7.03 1.73 -15.08
CA LEU A 75 -7.98 2.12 -14.05
C LEU A 75 -7.65 3.50 -13.48
N PRO A 76 -8.66 4.30 -13.10
CA PRO A 76 -8.43 5.52 -12.36
C PRO A 76 -7.63 5.26 -11.09
N LEU A 77 -6.57 6.05 -10.88
CA LEU A 77 -5.77 6.05 -9.66
C LEU A 77 -6.15 7.28 -8.82
N LEU A 78 -6.60 7.02 -7.59
CA LEU A 78 -6.82 8.03 -6.57
C LEU A 78 -5.74 7.90 -5.49
N PHE A 79 -5.31 9.02 -4.91
CA PHE A 79 -4.41 8.98 -3.77
C PHE A 79 -4.86 9.94 -2.67
N ALA A 80 -4.81 9.45 -1.45
CA ALA A 80 -5.10 10.25 -0.26
C ALA A 80 -3.91 11.14 0.09
N LYS A 81 -4.18 12.40 0.43
CA LYS A 81 -3.19 13.39 0.86
C LYS A 81 -3.18 13.55 2.36
N LYS A 82 -1.99 13.73 2.93
CA LYS A 82 -1.77 14.00 4.37
C LYS A 82 -2.06 15.43 4.78
N TYR A 83 -2.24 16.34 3.82
CA TYR A 83 -2.56 17.75 4.08
C TYR A 83 -3.77 18.17 3.25
N LYS A 84 -4.50 19.19 3.72
CA LYS A 84 -5.58 19.81 2.94
C LYS A 84 -4.96 20.89 2.05
N PRO A 85 -5.01 20.77 0.71
CA PRO A 85 -4.57 21.82 -0.17
C PRO A 85 -5.37 23.10 0.07
N ASN A 86 -4.73 24.26 0.14
CA ASN A 86 -5.39 25.56 0.32
C ASN A 86 -6.37 25.90 -0.81
N THR A 87 -6.21 25.24 -1.96
CA THR A 87 -7.07 25.40 -3.16
C THR A 87 -8.26 24.44 -3.18
N ASN A 88 -8.37 23.53 -2.18
CA ASN A 88 -9.48 22.59 -2.17
C ASN A 88 -10.69 23.21 -1.51
N VAL A 89 -11.66 23.61 -2.34
CA VAL A 89 -13.00 24.08 -1.94
C VAL A 89 -14.02 22.94 -1.85
N ASP A 90 -13.65 21.75 -2.30
CA ASP A 90 -14.54 20.58 -2.31
C ASP A 90 -14.62 19.96 -0.91
N GLU A 91 -15.70 19.24 -0.64
CA GLU A 91 -15.82 18.39 0.53
C GLU A 91 -14.94 17.14 0.40
N ASP A 92 -14.26 16.77 1.49
CA ASP A 92 -13.37 15.62 1.57
C ASP A 92 -13.97 14.53 2.46
N TYR A 93 -13.72 13.26 2.13
CA TYR A 93 -13.64 12.20 3.12
C TYR A 93 -12.31 12.32 3.84
N SER A 94 -12.29 12.04 5.15
CA SER A 94 -11.06 12.11 5.96
C SER A 94 -11.00 10.97 6.95
N ALA A 95 -9.78 10.47 7.18
CA ALA A 95 -9.51 9.40 8.15
C ALA A 95 -8.23 9.69 8.93
N GLU A 96 -8.19 9.26 10.20
CA GLU A 96 -7.01 9.33 11.03
C GLU A 96 -6.10 8.12 10.78
N VAL A 97 -4.83 8.38 10.57
CA VAL A 97 -3.78 7.35 10.47
C VAL A 97 -2.79 7.56 11.60
N ARG A 98 -2.74 6.63 12.53
CA ARG A 98 -1.78 6.67 13.65
C ARG A 98 -0.45 6.09 13.19
N SER A 99 0.60 6.90 13.23
CA SER A 99 1.96 6.42 12.98
C SER A 99 2.45 5.56 14.14
N PHE A 100 2.92 4.35 13.85
CA PHE A 100 3.46 3.44 14.87
C PHE A 100 4.80 3.92 15.46
N THR A 101 5.54 4.78 14.74
CA THR A 101 6.88 5.24 15.13
C THR A 101 6.91 6.63 15.76
N LYS A 102 5.82 7.39 15.65
CA LYS A 102 5.65 8.72 16.25
C LYS A 102 4.22 8.78 16.76
N GLU A 103 4.01 9.31 17.96
CA GLU A 103 2.67 9.57 18.54
C GLU A 103 1.83 10.58 17.72
N ASN A 104 2.18 10.82 16.49
CA ASN A 104 1.52 11.75 15.60
C ASN A 104 0.35 11.09 14.87
N ILE A 105 -0.81 11.66 15.04
CA ILE A 105 -1.98 11.35 14.22
C ILE A 105 -1.87 12.15 12.92
N ASN A 106 -1.79 11.48 11.79
CA ASN A 106 -1.90 12.09 10.48
C ASN A 106 -3.34 11.94 9.98
N ILE A 107 -3.90 13.01 9.41
CA ILE A 107 -5.20 12.94 8.76
C ILE A 107 -4.97 12.81 7.26
N ILE A 108 -5.47 11.73 6.67
CA ILE A 108 -5.48 11.55 5.23
C ILE A 108 -6.85 11.94 4.66
N ARG A 109 -6.86 12.45 3.42
CA ARG A 109 -8.08 12.99 2.78
C ARG A 109 -8.14 12.65 1.30
N VAL A 110 -9.36 12.45 0.79
CA VAL A 110 -9.66 12.41 -0.65
C VAL A 110 -10.91 13.25 -0.92
N PRO A 111 -10.97 14.00 -2.03
CA PRO A 111 -12.17 14.74 -2.41
C PRO A 111 -13.33 13.78 -2.72
N LYS A 112 -14.52 14.05 -2.16
CA LYS A 112 -15.71 13.20 -2.34
C LYS A 112 -16.06 12.94 -3.78
N LYS A 113 -15.84 13.92 -4.67
CA LYS A 113 -16.13 13.80 -6.11
C LYS A 113 -15.38 12.70 -6.85
N TYR A 114 -14.29 12.15 -6.26
CA TYR A 114 -13.45 11.13 -6.89
C TYR A 114 -13.62 9.73 -6.28
N LEU A 115 -14.38 9.60 -5.18
CA LEU A 115 -14.64 8.31 -4.54
C LEU A 115 -16.15 8.21 -4.25
N ASN A 116 -16.84 7.29 -4.94
CA ASN A 116 -18.28 7.26 -4.98
C ASN A 116 -18.83 5.91 -4.53
N GLU A 117 -20.10 5.91 -4.15
CA GLU A 117 -20.86 4.69 -3.94
C GLU A 117 -20.81 3.79 -5.18
N GLY A 118 -20.61 2.48 -4.96
CA GLY A 118 -20.48 1.48 -6.03
C GLY A 118 -19.08 1.33 -6.62
N ASP A 119 -18.12 2.22 -6.29
CA ASP A 119 -16.72 1.98 -6.64
C ASP A 119 -16.20 0.69 -5.99
N LYS A 120 -15.46 -0.11 -6.78
CA LYS A 120 -14.73 -1.29 -6.31
C LYS A 120 -13.26 -0.94 -6.25
N VAL A 121 -12.76 -0.72 -5.03
CA VAL A 121 -11.45 -0.09 -4.80
C VAL A 121 -10.42 -1.13 -4.40
N LEU A 122 -9.31 -1.17 -5.14
CA LEU A 122 -8.10 -1.92 -4.78
C LEU A 122 -7.12 -0.97 -4.09
N ILE A 123 -6.75 -1.27 -2.85
CA ILE A 123 -5.69 -0.54 -2.13
C ILE A 123 -4.33 -1.11 -2.53
N ILE A 124 -3.39 -0.24 -2.91
CA ILE A 124 -1.99 -0.60 -3.20
C ILE A 124 -1.06 0.32 -2.42
N ASP A 125 -0.08 -0.25 -1.72
CA ASP A 125 0.90 0.50 -0.93
C ASP A 125 2.31 -0.10 -1.05
N ASP A 126 3.33 0.66 -0.64
CA ASP A 126 4.71 0.18 -0.62
C ASP A 126 4.98 -0.75 0.56
N PHE A 127 4.49 -0.43 1.76
CA PHE A 127 4.67 -1.25 2.96
C PHE A 127 3.35 -1.57 3.66
N LEU A 128 3.22 -2.82 4.08
CA LEU A 128 2.25 -3.26 5.08
C LEU A 128 3.00 -3.59 6.38
N ALA A 129 2.89 -2.71 7.35
CA ALA A 129 3.48 -2.86 8.68
C ALA A 129 2.37 -3.10 9.72
N SER A 130 2.01 -2.10 10.52
CA SER A 130 0.86 -2.17 11.45
C SER A 130 -0.51 -2.13 10.76
N GLY A 131 -0.55 -1.84 9.45
CA GLY A 131 -1.80 -1.69 8.70
C GLY A 131 -2.48 -0.34 8.84
N ALA A 132 -1.90 0.61 9.58
CA ALA A 132 -2.55 1.89 9.88
C ALA A 132 -2.93 2.69 8.62
N ALA A 133 -2.06 2.76 7.60
CA ALA A 133 -2.35 3.43 6.34
C ALA A 133 -3.51 2.75 5.60
N SER A 134 -3.43 1.42 5.43
CA SER A 134 -4.47 0.64 4.75
C SER A 134 -5.82 0.70 5.46
N LEU A 135 -5.83 0.71 6.80
CA LEU A 135 -7.06 0.88 7.60
C LEU A 135 -7.65 2.28 7.44
N GLY A 136 -6.80 3.32 7.39
CA GLY A 136 -7.28 4.68 7.09
C GLY A 136 -7.85 4.80 5.68
N LEU A 137 -7.22 4.19 4.67
CA LEU A 137 -7.76 4.14 3.32
C LEU A 137 -9.07 3.35 3.25
N LEU A 138 -9.18 2.25 4.00
CA LEU A 138 -10.43 1.50 4.12
C LEU A 138 -11.55 2.34 4.73
N ASP A 139 -11.26 3.15 5.73
CA ASP A 139 -12.24 4.07 6.33
C ASP A 139 -12.76 5.08 5.31
N LEU A 140 -11.89 5.66 4.48
CA LEU A 140 -12.32 6.55 3.38
C LEU A 140 -13.27 5.83 2.39
N ILE A 141 -12.96 4.57 2.04
CA ILE A 141 -13.77 3.74 1.15
C ILE A 141 -15.17 3.50 1.77
N VAL A 142 -15.22 3.17 3.06
CA VAL A 142 -16.49 2.96 3.78
C VAL A 142 -17.31 4.24 3.86
N GLN A 143 -16.70 5.39 4.16
CA GLN A 143 -17.37 6.69 4.18
C GLN A 143 -18.01 7.04 2.83
N ALA A 144 -17.39 6.61 1.72
CA ALA A 144 -17.90 6.83 0.37
C ALA A 144 -19.02 5.86 -0.05
N GLY A 145 -19.33 4.84 0.76
CA GLY A 145 -20.24 3.76 0.34
C GLY A 145 -19.63 2.85 -0.74
N ALA A 146 -18.30 2.91 -0.93
CA ALA A 146 -17.56 2.06 -1.85
C ALA A 146 -17.16 0.73 -1.21
N VAL A 147 -16.65 -0.21 -2.02
CA VAL A 147 -16.25 -1.55 -1.58
C VAL A 147 -14.76 -1.73 -1.79
N CYS A 148 -14.04 -2.13 -0.73
CA CYS A 148 -12.65 -2.57 -0.86
C CYS A 148 -12.60 -4.01 -1.39
N VAL A 149 -11.96 -4.23 -2.53
CA VAL A 149 -11.85 -5.57 -3.17
C VAL A 149 -10.54 -6.29 -2.87
N GLY A 150 -9.64 -5.63 -2.19
CA GLY A 150 -8.37 -6.21 -1.72
C GLY A 150 -7.33 -5.16 -1.36
N VAL A 151 -6.26 -5.64 -0.75
CA VAL A 151 -5.09 -4.84 -0.37
C VAL A 151 -3.83 -5.52 -0.89
N GLY A 152 -3.02 -4.77 -1.64
CA GLY A 152 -1.70 -5.18 -2.10
C GLY A 152 -0.60 -4.33 -1.47
N ALA A 153 0.47 -4.94 -1.00
CA ALA A 153 1.65 -4.25 -0.52
C ALA A 153 2.93 -4.84 -1.14
N ALA A 154 3.88 -4.00 -1.55
CA ALA A 154 5.13 -4.51 -2.06
C ALA A 154 5.86 -5.32 -0.98
N ILE A 155 6.02 -4.75 0.21
CA ILE A 155 6.75 -5.33 1.34
C ILE A 155 5.84 -5.41 2.57
N GLU A 156 5.74 -6.60 3.14
CA GLU A 156 5.03 -6.80 4.40
C GLU A 156 6.00 -7.13 5.52
N LYS A 157 5.75 -6.56 6.70
CA LYS A 157 6.38 -6.94 7.97
C LYS A 157 5.34 -7.67 8.84
N GLU A 158 5.25 -9.00 8.69
CA GLU A 158 4.24 -9.84 9.36
C GLU A 158 4.18 -9.63 10.86
N PHE A 159 5.35 -9.54 11.49
CA PHE A 159 5.48 -9.35 12.95
C PHE A 159 4.88 -8.04 13.48
N GLN A 160 4.42 -7.12 12.62
CA GLN A 160 3.72 -5.90 13.02
C GLN A 160 2.19 -6.03 12.97
N GLY A 161 1.66 -7.17 12.51
CA GLY A 161 0.26 -7.56 12.67
C GLY A 161 -0.76 -6.89 11.74
N GLY A 162 -0.33 -6.05 10.79
CA GLY A 162 -1.27 -5.33 9.91
C GLY A 162 -2.13 -6.23 9.05
N ARG A 163 -1.59 -7.36 8.55
CA ARG A 163 -2.33 -8.36 7.80
C ARG A 163 -3.52 -8.88 8.60
N ALA A 164 -3.29 -9.34 9.82
CA ALA A 164 -4.34 -9.93 10.66
C ALA A 164 -5.50 -8.95 10.90
N LEU A 165 -5.20 -7.64 11.07
CA LEU A 165 -6.23 -6.61 11.24
C LEU A 165 -7.08 -6.42 9.98
N LEU A 166 -6.49 -6.49 8.80
CA LEU A 166 -7.19 -6.35 7.52
C LEU A 166 -8.00 -7.61 7.19
N GLU A 167 -7.44 -8.80 7.40
CA GLU A 167 -8.11 -10.08 7.18
C GLU A 167 -9.30 -10.28 8.15
N ALA A 168 -9.20 -9.80 9.39
CA ALA A 168 -10.32 -9.77 10.34
C ALA A 168 -11.51 -8.92 9.86
N LYS A 169 -11.30 -8.01 8.89
CA LYS A 169 -12.34 -7.26 8.20
C LYS A 169 -12.83 -7.93 6.91
N GLY A 170 -12.40 -9.17 6.66
CA GLY A 170 -12.78 -9.95 5.47
C GLY A 170 -12.03 -9.55 4.20
N LEU A 171 -10.93 -8.80 4.30
CA LEU A 171 -10.17 -8.35 3.14
C LEU A 171 -9.14 -9.38 2.69
N ARG A 172 -9.03 -9.55 1.37
CA ARG A 172 -7.90 -10.28 0.77
C ARG A 172 -6.66 -9.41 0.82
N VAL A 173 -5.60 -9.88 1.48
CA VAL A 173 -4.30 -9.20 1.60
C VAL A 173 -3.24 -9.97 0.82
N VAL A 174 -2.48 -9.28 -0.02
CA VAL A 174 -1.39 -9.85 -0.83
C VAL A 174 -0.14 -9.01 -0.66
N SER A 175 0.99 -9.66 -0.42
CA SER A 175 2.30 -9.02 -0.34
C SER A 175 3.27 -9.70 -1.29
N LEU A 176 4.11 -8.90 -1.99
CA LEU A 176 5.07 -9.44 -2.96
C LEU A 176 6.36 -9.92 -2.28
N ALA A 177 6.77 -9.26 -1.20
CA ALA A 177 7.82 -9.72 -0.29
C ALA A 177 7.26 -9.74 1.13
N HIS A 178 7.20 -10.92 1.72
CA HIS A 178 6.62 -11.17 3.03
C HIS A 178 7.73 -11.45 4.04
N ILE A 179 8.07 -10.47 4.87
CA ILE A 179 9.13 -10.55 5.87
C ILE A 179 8.56 -11.09 7.17
N THR A 180 9.05 -12.25 7.60
CA THR A 180 8.66 -12.90 8.85
C THR A 180 9.49 -12.43 10.04
N LYS A 181 10.78 -12.11 9.79
CA LYS A 181 11.70 -11.65 10.83
C LYS A 181 12.74 -10.70 10.28
N MET A 182 13.12 -9.72 11.10
CA MET A 182 14.25 -8.84 10.90
C MET A 182 15.04 -8.74 12.20
N GLY A 183 16.38 -8.82 12.11
CA GLY A 183 17.28 -8.71 13.26
C GLY A 183 18.62 -9.38 13.01
N ASP A 184 19.61 -9.10 13.83
CA ASP A 184 20.97 -9.64 13.72
C ASP A 184 21.59 -9.43 12.33
N GLY A 185 21.21 -8.31 11.66
CA GLY A 185 21.64 -8.00 10.30
C GLY A 185 20.98 -8.87 9.20
N GLN A 186 19.97 -9.67 9.54
CA GLN A 186 19.32 -10.61 8.63
C GLN A 186 17.85 -10.27 8.40
N ILE A 187 17.33 -10.68 7.24
CA ILE A 187 15.93 -10.59 6.86
C ILE A 187 15.48 -11.98 6.42
N GLU A 188 14.44 -12.49 7.05
CA GLU A 188 13.82 -13.77 6.72
C GLU A 188 12.49 -13.52 5.98
N PHE A 189 12.28 -14.23 4.88
CA PHE A 189 11.05 -14.17 4.10
C PHE A 189 10.21 -15.43 4.29
N HIS A 190 8.90 -15.27 4.17
CA HIS A 190 7.99 -16.39 4.08
C HIS A 190 8.10 -17.04 2.70
N TYR A 191 8.39 -18.32 2.67
CA TYR A 191 8.28 -19.14 1.47
C TYR A 191 7.09 -20.09 1.67
N PRO A 192 6.02 -19.98 0.86
CA PRO A 192 4.94 -20.95 0.91
C PRO A 192 5.52 -22.34 0.54
N GLU A 193 5.21 -23.35 1.36
CA GLU A 193 5.51 -24.75 1.10
C GLU A 193 4.81 -25.27 -0.17
#